data_f6f4ac6e633915b9aad6d44751cd29f2
#
_entry.id   f6f4ac6e633915b9aad6d44751cd29f2
#
_cell.length_a   1.000
_cell.length_b   1.000
_cell.length_c   1.000
_cell.angle_alpha   90.00
_cell.angle_beta   90.00
_cell.angle_gamma   90.00
#
_symmetry.space_group_name_H-M   'P 1'
#
loop_
_entity.id
_entity.type
_entity.pdbx_description
1 polymer ?
#
loop_
_entity_poly.entity_id
_entity_poly.type
_entity_poly.pdbx_seq_one_letter_code
_entity_poly.pdbx_strand_id
1 'polypeptide(L)'
;MIKHIVMWRLKDVAHGNDRQTNASLIKEKLLGLKGRIPGMTAIEVGFDFSRTDSSADVVLYSEFIDRKALEEYQVNPEHEIIKPFTGEASEERRIIDYEV
;
A
#
# COMPACT_ATOMS: atom_id res chain seq x y z
N MET A 1 0.67 16.11 11.24
CA MET A 1 0.29 14.74 10.86
C MET A 1 0.42 14.56 9.36
N ILE A 2 1.14 13.56 8.94
CA ILE A 2 1.34 13.24 7.52
C ILE A 2 0.37 12.15 7.13
N LYS A 3 -0.30 12.31 5.99
CA LYS A 3 -1.12 11.28 5.40
C LYS A 3 -0.44 10.76 4.13
N HIS A 4 -0.27 9.46 4.06
CA HIS A 4 0.40 8.76 2.97
C HIS A 4 -0.60 7.79 2.36
N ILE A 5 -0.97 8.01 1.10
CA ILE A 5 -1.97 7.21 0.41
C ILE A 5 -1.36 6.67 -0.87
N VAL A 6 -1.49 5.36 -1.07
CA VAL A 6 -1.03 4.69 -2.30
C VAL A 6 -2.20 3.90 -2.86
N MET A 7 -2.38 3.99 -4.17
CA MET A 7 -3.38 3.21 -4.88
C MET A 7 -2.70 2.38 -5.97
N TRP A 8 -3.10 1.13 -6.10
CA TRP A 8 -2.57 0.24 -7.12
C TRP A 8 -3.68 -0.29 -8.00
N ARG A 9 -3.42 -0.29 -9.30
CA ARG A 9 -4.17 -1.05 -10.27
C ARG A 9 -3.39 -2.33 -10.53
N LEU A 10 -4.05 -3.48 -10.36
CA LEU A 10 -3.38 -4.76 -10.43
C LEU A 10 -3.52 -5.42 -11.80
N LYS A 11 -2.54 -6.24 -12.15
CA LYS A 11 -2.59 -7.11 -13.31
C LYS A 11 -3.65 -8.19 -13.11
N ASP A 12 -4.21 -8.70 -14.19
CA ASP A 12 -5.17 -9.81 -14.15
C ASP A 12 -4.55 -11.06 -13.54
N VAL A 13 -3.27 -11.31 -13.85
CA VAL A 13 -2.51 -12.46 -13.36
C VAL A 13 -1.11 -12.01 -13.01
N ALA A 14 -0.65 -12.38 -11.83
CA ALA A 14 0.74 -12.21 -11.38
C ALA A 14 1.02 -13.21 -10.27
N HIS A 15 2.27 -13.63 -10.12
CA HIS A 15 2.68 -14.64 -9.13
C HIS A 15 1.90 -15.96 -9.22
N GLY A 16 1.34 -16.27 -10.40
CA GLY A 16 0.48 -17.44 -10.57
C GLY A 16 -0.90 -17.29 -9.96
N ASN A 17 -1.29 -16.09 -9.54
CA ASN A 17 -2.57 -15.80 -8.88
C ASN A 17 -3.41 -14.84 -9.72
N ASP A 18 -4.73 -14.87 -9.50
CA ASP A 18 -5.63 -13.88 -10.06
C ASP A 18 -5.51 -12.56 -9.29
N ARG A 19 -6.18 -11.52 -9.83
CA ARG A 19 -6.15 -10.16 -9.26
C ARG A 19 -6.65 -10.14 -7.82
N GLN A 20 -7.76 -10.81 -7.55
CA GLN A 20 -8.37 -10.80 -6.23
C GLN A 20 -7.51 -11.46 -5.18
N THR A 21 -6.86 -12.57 -5.52
CA THR A 21 -5.92 -13.25 -4.63
C THR A 21 -4.73 -12.34 -4.32
N ASN A 22 -4.18 -11.67 -5.32
CA ASN A 22 -3.07 -10.74 -5.12
C ASN A 22 -3.48 -9.53 -4.27
N ALA A 23 -4.69 -9.00 -4.48
CA ALA A 23 -5.20 -7.92 -3.64
C ALA A 23 -5.25 -8.33 -2.16
N SER A 24 -5.73 -9.53 -1.87
CA SER A 24 -5.80 -10.06 -0.50
C SER A 24 -4.42 -10.27 0.10
N LEU A 25 -3.47 -10.77 -0.68
CA LEU A 25 -2.10 -10.97 -0.22
C LEU A 25 -1.40 -9.63 0.05
N ILE A 26 -1.61 -8.63 -0.78
CA ILE A 26 -1.08 -7.27 -0.56
C ILE A 26 -1.63 -6.71 0.75
N LYS A 27 -2.93 -6.83 0.98
CA LYS A 27 -3.55 -6.37 2.23
C LYS A 27 -2.93 -7.05 3.44
N GLU A 28 -2.77 -8.37 3.40
CA GLU A 28 -2.18 -9.14 4.49
C GLU A 28 -0.76 -8.68 4.80
N LYS A 29 0.06 -8.52 3.76
CA LYS A 29 1.45 -8.07 3.91
C LYS A 29 1.54 -6.67 4.49
N LEU A 30 0.74 -5.73 4.00
CA LEU A 30 0.75 -4.35 4.48
C LEU A 30 0.22 -4.24 5.91
N LEU A 31 -0.86 -4.92 6.24
CA LEU A 31 -1.39 -4.90 7.61
C LEU A 31 -0.44 -5.57 8.61
N GLY A 32 0.42 -6.46 8.14
CA GLY A 32 1.49 -7.04 8.96
C GLY A 32 2.51 -6.01 9.46
N LEU A 33 2.54 -4.81 8.88
CA LEU A 33 3.42 -3.72 9.33
C LEU A 33 2.88 -2.99 10.55
N LYS A 34 1.62 -3.19 10.89
CA LYS A 34 0.99 -2.49 12.02
C LYS A 34 1.75 -2.75 13.32
N GLY A 35 2.11 -1.66 13.99
CA GLY A 35 2.86 -1.73 15.24
C GLY A 35 4.36 -1.97 15.08
N ARG A 36 4.86 -2.10 13.85
CA ARG A 36 6.28 -2.38 13.56
C ARG A 36 7.02 -1.20 12.97
N ILE A 37 6.32 -0.15 12.58
CA ILE A 37 6.92 1.01 11.92
C ILE A 37 6.92 2.18 12.88
N PRO A 38 8.11 2.66 13.32
CA PRO A 38 8.19 3.81 14.20
C PRO A 38 7.54 5.04 13.57
N GLY A 39 6.71 5.75 14.33
CA GLY A 39 6.05 6.96 13.87
C GLY A 39 4.82 6.78 13.01
N MET A 40 4.49 5.55 12.63
CA MET A 40 3.25 5.26 11.92
C MET A 40 2.12 5.11 12.94
N THR A 41 1.12 5.99 12.86
CA THR A 41 0.03 6.06 13.83
C THR A 41 -1.25 5.37 13.35
N ALA A 42 -1.37 5.15 12.06
CA ALA A 42 -2.53 4.45 11.48
C ALA A 42 -2.13 3.77 10.19
N ILE A 43 -2.73 2.62 9.92
CA ILE A 43 -2.63 1.91 8.66
C ILE A 43 -3.95 1.20 8.37
N GLU A 44 -4.39 1.32 7.14
CA GLU A 44 -5.63 0.70 6.68
C GLU A 44 -5.47 0.35 5.21
N VAL A 45 -6.03 -0.78 4.81
CA VAL A 45 -6.00 -1.21 3.41
C VAL A 45 -7.42 -1.54 2.99
N GLY A 46 -7.83 -1.00 1.85
CA GLY A 46 -9.17 -1.21 1.31
C GLY A 46 -9.14 -1.67 -0.13
N PHE A 47 -10.27 -2.23 -0.56
CA PHE A 47 -10.47 -2.64 -1.94
C PHE A 47 -11.56 -1.79 -2.58
N ASP A 48 -11.37 -1.45 -3.86
CA ASP A 48 -12.40 -0.75 -4.61
C ASP A 48 -13.64 -1.64 -4.79
N PHE A 49 -14.83 -1.04 -4.67
CA PHE A 49 -16.08 -1.75 -4.96
C PHE A 49 -16.84 -1.16 -6.15
N SER A 50 -16.49 0.04 -6.60
CA SER A 50 -17.21 0.73 -7.68
C SER A 50 -16.91 0.17 -9.05
N ARG A 51 -15.72 -0.38 -9.29
CA ARG A 51 -15.29 -1.03 -10.52
C ARG A 51 -15.51 -0.18 -11.77
N THR A 52 -15.07 1.08 -11.72
CA THR A 52 -15.13 2.00 -12.87
C THR A 52 -13.80 1.99 -13.64
N ASP A 53 -13.80 2.60 -14.83
CA ASP A 53 -12.57 2.75 -15.62
C ASP A 53 -11.51 3.60 -14.90
N SER A 54 -11.94 4.44 -13.96
CA SER A 54 -11.05 5.30 -13.18
C SER A 54 -10.63 4.68 -11.85
N SER A 55 -11.18 3.52 -11.49
CA SER A 55 -10.90 2.89 -10.20
C SER A 55 -9.55 2.20 -10.18
N ALA A 56 -8.82 2.34 -9.08
CA ALA A 56 -7.75 1.42 -8.72
C ALA A 56 -8.36 0.16 -8.09
N ASP A 57 -7.55 -0.79 -7.69
CA ASP A 57 -8.03 -2.04 -7.08
C ASP A 57 -7.83 -2.05 -5.57
N VAL A 58 -6.70 -1.52 -5.10
CA VAL A 58 -6.30 -1.56 -3.69
C VAL A 58 -5.81 -0.18 -3.28
N VAL A 59 -6.19 0.24 -2.07
CA VAL A 59 -5.68 1.47 -1.47
C VAL A 59 -5.00 1.16 -0.14
N LEU A 60 -3.82 1.78 0.06
CA LEU A 60 -3.17 1.88 1.35
C LEU A 60 -3.39 3.29 1.88
N TYR A 61 -3.95 3.41 3.08
CA TYR A 61 -4.04 4.66 3.81
C TYR A 61 -3.20 4.52 5.07
N SER A 62 -2.28 5.46 5.30
CA SER A 62 -1.45 5.45 6.49
C SER A 62 -1.20 6.88 6.99
N GLU A 63 -0.90 6.99 8.29
CA GLU A 63 -0.60 8.26 8.93
C GLU A 63 0.71 8.17 9.70
N PHE A 64 1.49 9.24 9.64
CA PHE A 64 2.79 9.34 10.30
C PHE A 64 2.85 10.63 11.12
N ILE A 65 3.62 10.59 12.21
CA ILE A 65 3.75 11.75 13.11
C ILE A 65 4.40 12.94 12.42
N ASP A 66 5.33 12.71 11.49
CA ASP A 66 6.04 13.75 10.76
C ASP A 66 6.64 13.20 9.45
N ARG A 67 7.25 14.09 8.67
CA ARG A 67 7.86 13.72 7.39
C ARG A 67 9.05 12.80 7.56
N LYS A 68 9.79 12.97 8.64
CA LYS A 68 10.96 12.12 8.91
C LYS A 68 10.54 10.66 9.11
N ALA A 69 9.44 10.43 9.85
CA ALA A 69 8.91 9.10 10.05
C ALA A 69 8.50 8.45 8.72
N LEU A 70 7.89 9.21 7.82
CA LEU A 70 7.57 8.71 6.47
C LEU A 70 8.82 8.36 5.68
N GLU A 71 9.85 9.22 5.71
CA GLU A 71 11.11 8.94 5.01
C GLU A 71 11.76 7.67 5.53
N GLU A 72 11.80 7.48 6.83
CA GLU A 72 12.35 6.28 7.45
C GLU A 72 11.56 5.02 7.07
N TYR A 73 10.24 5.14 6.98
CA TYR A 73 9.38 4.06 6.50
C TYR A 73 9.73 3.61 5.08
N GLN A 74 10.02 4.55 4.19
CA GLN A 74 10.32 4.25 2.79
C GLN A 74 11.54 3.35 2.64
N VAL A 75 12.48 3.38 3.58
CA VAL A 75 13.70 2.58 3.56
C VAL A 75 13.73 1.51 4.65
N ASN A 76 12.65 1.35 5.40
CA ASN A 76 12.57 0.35 6.46
C ASN A 76 12.62 -1.06 5.84
N PRO A 77 13.49 -1.96 6.36
CA PRO A 77 13.62 -3.32 5.80
C PRO A 77 12.32 -4.10 5.74
N GLU A 78 11.43 -3.96 6.70
CA GLU A 78 10.15 -4.66 6.70
C GLU A 78 9.24 -4.18 5.57
N HIS A 79 9.30 -2.89 5.21
CA HIS A 79 8.60 -2.35 4.06
C HIS A 79 9.26 -2.76 2.74
N GLU A 80 10.61 -2.74 2.71
CA GLU A 80 11.36 -3.10 1.50
C GLU A 80 11.07 -4.52 1.04
N ILE A 81 10.81 -5.44 1.97
CA ILE A 81 10.49 -6.85 1.64
C ILE A 81 9.18 -6.96 0.86
N ILE A 82 8.23 -6.06 1.09
CA ILE A 82 6.90 -6.10 0.46
C ILE A 82 6.92 -5.54 -0.97
N LYS A 83 7.80 -4.59 -1.24
CA LYS A 83 7.83 -3.87 -2.52
C LYS A 83 7.90 -4.75 -3.77
N PRO A 84 8.78 -5.77 -3.83
CA PRO A 84 8.87 -6.60 -5.03
C PRO A 84 7.57 -7.33 -5.35
N PHE A 85 6.89 -7.85 -4.34
CA PHE A 85 5.63 -8.55 -4.55
C PHE A 85 4.57 -7.61 -5.12
N THR A 86 4.38 -6.45 -4.49
CA THR A 86 3.38 -5.48 -4.90
C THR A 86 3.70 -4.89 -6.27
N GLY A 87 4.97 -4.59 -6.53
CA GLY A 87 5.42 -4.07 -7.81
C GLY A 87 5.14 -5.04 -8.95
N GLU A 88 5.43 -6.32 -8.78
CA GLU A 88 5.18 -7.33 -9.81
C GLU A 88 3.69 -7.53 -10.07
N ALA A 89 2.85 -7.41 -9.04
CA ALA A 89 1.41 -7.57 -9.16
C ALA A 89 0.71 -6.35 -9.77
N SER A 90 1.39 -5.20 -9.83
CA SER A 90 0.77 -3.92 -10.21
C SER A 90 1.06 -3.56 -11.66
N GLU A 91 0.06 -2.99 -12.35
CA GLU A 91 0.27 -2.35 -13.65
C GLU A 91 0.29 -0.82 -13.56
N GLU A 92 -0.23 -0.26 -12.46
CA GLU A 92 -0.20 1.17 -12.23
C GLU A 92 -0.17 1.45 -10.72
N ARG A 93 0.56 2.51 -10.33
CA ARG A 93 0.66 2.94 -8.94
C ARG A 93 0.55 4.46 -8.89
N ARG A 94 -0.28 4.97 -7.98
CA ARG A 94 -0.42 6.39 -7.71
C ARG A 94 -0.20 6.63 -6.23
N ILE A 95 0.47 7.73 -5.91
CA ILE A 95 0.81 8.08 -4.54
C ILE A 95 0.50 9.55 -4.30
N ILE A 96 0.02 9.86 -3.10
CA ILE A 96 -0.09 11.23 -2.63
C ILE A 96 0.29 11.28 -1.15
N ASP A 97 1.16 12.24 -0.81
CA ASP A 97 1.58 12.51 0.56
C ASP A 97 1.24 13.95 0.88
N TYR A 98 0.53 14.17 1.96
CA TYR A 98 0.16 15.54 2.34
C TYR A 98 0.13 15.71 3.85
N GLU A 99 0.21 16.94 4.26
CA GLU A 99 0.27 17.30 5.68
C GLU A 99 -1.00 18.05 6.09
N VAL A 100 -1.51 17.72 7.26
CA VAL A 100 -2.66 18.37 7.87
C VAL A 100 -2.31 18.89 9.25
#